data_c620701f8746bddf21060e34d9bff559
#
_entry.id   c620701f8746bddf21060e34d9bff559
#
_cell.length_a   1.000
_cell.length_b   1.000
_cell.length_c   1.000
_cell.angle_alpha   90.00
_cell.angle_beta   90.00
_cell.angle_gamma   90.00
#
_symmetry.space_group_name_H-M   'P 1'
#
loop_
_entity.id
_entity.type
_entity.pdbx_description
1 polymer ?
#
loop_
_entity_poly.entity_id
_entity_poly.type
_entity_poly.pdbx_seq_one_letter_code
_entity_poly.pdbx_strand_id
1 'polypeptide(L)'
;PALLAAGEAGALTLYSPAFDALLALQEGMDSYALPNFDKPKLLAEMGLFTEWYCGGLLNLELDAREREVLGSAFDFLADAALAQPQCAVHRDYHSRNLMLLDDGELGVIDFQDAVHGAYTYDLVSLLRDCYISWPRPLVEEWARLFYQRRAYSSAAVRERGEQTFKRDFDLMGLQRHLKVMGIFSRLHLRDNKSAYLADIPLVTEYFLSVARQYPELSDILAWFEKVVVPRAAEQTQSRNNKTDGANARG
;
A
#
# COMPACT_ATOMS: atom_id res chain seq x y z
N PRO A 1 -2.32 18.44 -2.25
CA PRO A 1 -1.81 19.77 -1.88
C PRO A 1 -2.19 20.18 -0.45
N ALA A 2 -3.48 20.03 -0.06
CA ALA A 2 -3.96 20.46 1.26
C ALA A 2 -3.23 19.78 2.43
N LEU A 3 -3.04 18.46 2.39
CA LEU A 3 -2.31 17.70 3.42
C LEU A 3 -0.86 18.18 3.58
N LEU A 4 -0.14 18.37 2.46
CA LEU A 4 1.24 18.85 2.50
C LEU A 4 1.32 20.28 3.05
N ALA A 5 0.34 21.13 2.72
CA ALA A 5 0.27 22.50 3.23
C ALA A 5 -0.06 22.57 4.71
N ALA A 6 -0.87 21.62 5.23
CA ALA A 6 -1.24 21.54 6.65
C ALA A 6 -0.08 21.08 7.53
N GLY A 7 0.90 20.34 6.98
CA GLY A 7 2.00 19.77 7.73
C GLY A 7 1.54 18.74 8.78
N GLU A 8 2.45 18.25 9.61
CA GLU A 8 2.16 17.23 10.62
C GLU A 8 1.09 17.68 11.64
N ALA A 9 1.17 18.91 12.10
CA ALA A 9 0.25 19.46 13.11
C ALA A 9 -1.20 19.61 12.59
N GLY A 10 -1.38 19.91 11.31
CA GLY A 10 -2.70 20.08 10.69
C GLY A 10 -3.25 18.84 10.01
N ALA A 11 -2.42 17.82 9.77
CA ALA A 11 -2.80 16.66 8.98
C ALA A 11 -3.99 15.89 9.58
N LEU A 12 -4.05 15.74 10.91
CA LEU A 12 -5.15 15.04 11.58
C LEU A 12 -6.50 15.72 11.37
N THR A 13 -6.53 17.05 11.25
CA THR A 13 -7.76 17.80 10.96
C THR A 13 -8.34 17.40 9.58
N LEU A 14 -7.49 17.05 8.63
CA LEU A 14 -7.89 16.57 7.30
C LEU A 14 -8.15 15.06 7.26
N TYR A 15 -7.40 14.27 8.04
CA TYR A 15 -7.61 12.82 8.14
C TYR A 15 -8.87 12.45 8.91
N SER A 16 -9.30 13.26 9.90
CA SER A 16 -10.50 12.96 10.68
C SER A 16 -11.76 12.83 9.82
N PRO A 17 -12.11 13.78 8.93
CA PRO A 17 -13.19 13.60 7.96
C PRO A 17 -12.97 12.41 7.02
N ALA A 18 -11.73 12.13 6.61
CA ALA A 18 -11.42 10.97 5.77
C ALA A 18 -11.68 9.63 6.51
N PHE A 19 -11.42 9.57 7.82
CA PHE A 19 -11.80 8.40 8.62
C PHE A 19 -13.31 8.23 8.72
N ASP A 20 -14.05 9.32 8.92
CA ASP A 20 -15.51 9.28 9.01
C ASP A 20 -16.13 8.85 7.66
N ALA A 21 -15.64 9.37 6.54
CA ALA A 21 -16.06 8.95 5.21
C ALA A 21 -15.72 7.47 4.91
N LEU A 22 -14.54 7.00 5.34
CA LEU A 22 -14.16 5.58 5.20
C LEU A 22 -15.05 4.67 6.04
N LEU A 23 -15.36 5.05 7.28
CA LEU A 23 -16.28 4.31 8.13
C LEU A 23 -17.69 4.24 7.51
N ALA A 24 -18.19 5.36 7.01
CA ALA A 24 -19.49 5.41 6.34
C ALA A 24 -19.52 4.51 5.09
N LEU A 25 -18.43 4.46 4.30
CA LEU A 25 -18.30 3.57 3.15
C LEU A 25 -18.33 2.10 3.59
N GLN A 26 -17.53 1.73 4.60
CA GLN A 26 -17.43 0.35 5.09
C GLN A 26 -18.73 -0.18 5.74
N GLU A 27 -19.55 0.71 6.31
CA GLU A 27 -20.78 0.37 7.02
C GLU A 27 -22.04 0.52 6.16
N GLY A 28 -22.05 1.52 5.29
CA GLY A 28 -23.23 1.91 4.52
C GLY A 28 -23.38 1.18 3.18
N MET A 29 -22.30 0.68 2.60
CA MET A 29 -22.34 -0.02 1.31
C MET A 29 -22.66 -1.50 1.51
N ASP A 30 -23.59 -2.04 0.71
CA ASP A 30 -23.81 -3.50 0.63
C ASP A 30 -22.58 -4.16 -0.02
N SER A 31 -21.63 -4.51 0.83
CA SER A 31 -20.37 -5.10 0.36
C SER A 31 -20.53 -6.47 -0.30
N TYR A 32 -21.61 -7.20 0.00
CA TYR A 32 -21.88 -8.50 -0.61
C TYR A 32 -22.33 -8.40 -2.08
N ALA A 33 -22.79 -7.23 -2.51
CA ALA A 33 -23.06 -6.94 -3.91
C ALA A 33 -21.80 -6.67 -4.74
N LEU A 34 -20.64 -6.45 -4.08
CA LEU A 34 -19.36 -6.18 -4.72
C LEU A 34 -18.61 -7.48 -5.08
N PRO A 35 -17.74 -7.46 -6.10
CA PRO A 35 -16.87 -8.58 -6.41
C PRO A 35 -15.94 -8.91 -5.24
N ASN A 36 -15.76 -10.19 -4.91
CA ASN A 36 -14.83 -10.59 -3.85
C ASN A 36 -13.37 -10.23 -4.20
N PHE A 37 -12.64 -9.73 -3.21
CA PHE A 37 -11.19 -9.59 -3.27
C PHE A 37 -10.55 -10.87 -2.73
N ASP A 38 -10.65 -11.92 -3.53
CA ASP A 38 -10.26 -13.28 -3.20
C ASP A 38 -8.74 -13.54 -3.31
N LYS A 39 -8.32 -14.74 -2.89
CA LYS A 39 -6.90 -15.14 -2.92
C LYS A 39 -6.27 -15.02 -4.32
N PRO A 40 -6.91 -15.49 -5.40
CA PRO A 40 -6.39 -15.31 -6.76
C PRO A 40 -6.12 -13.86 -7.13
N LYS A 41 -7.02 -12.92 -6.78
CA LYS A 41 -6.81 -11.49 -7.05
C LYS A 41 -5.68 -10.89 -6.21
N LEU A 42 -5.60 -11.24 -4.92
CA LEU A 42 -4.51 -10.80 -4.04
C LEU A 42 -3.15 -11.27 -4.55
N LEU A 43 -3.06 -12.54 -4.96
CA LEU A 43 -1.84 -13.11 -5.55
C LEU A 43 -1.50 -12.46 -6.90
N ALA A 44 -2.49 -12.23 -7.76
CA ALA A 44 -2.28 -11.57 -9.04
C ALA A 44 -1.75 -10.14 -8.87
N GLU A 45 -2.26 -9.39 -7.87
CA GLU A 45 -1.74 -8.04 -7.56
C GLU A 45 -0.29 -8.06 -7.06
N MET A 46 0.07 -8.99 -6.17
CA MET A 46 1.46 -9.16 -5.73
C MET A 46 2.36 -9.70 -6.85
N GLY A 47 1.82 -10.50 -7.76
CA GLY A 47 2.51 -10.98 -8.94
C GLY A 47 3.04 -9.86 -9.85
N LEU A 48 2.42 -8.67 -9.84
CA LEU A 48 2.94 -7.50 -10.56
C LEU A 48 4.33 -7.10 -10.07
N PHE A 49 4.65 -7.33 -8.80
CA PHE A 49 5.99 -7.09 -8.26
C PHE A 49 7.03 -7.98 -8.95
N THR A 50 6.76 -9.27 -9.05
CA THR A 50 7.69 -10.21 -9.72
C THR A 50 7.83 -9.93 -11.22
N GLU A 51 6.70 -9.68 -11.89
CA GLU A 51 6.69 -9.48 -13.34
C GLU A 51 7.34 -8.14 -13.74
N TRP A 52 6.83 -7.03 -13.16
CA TRP A 52 7.18 -5.69 -13.64
C TRP A 52 8.33 -5.04 -12.88
N TYR A 53 8.39 -5.21 -11.55
CA TYR A 53 9.47 -4.62 -10.77
C TYR A 53 10.73 -5.48 -10.86
N CYS A 54 10.66 -6.75 -10.45
CA CYS A 54 11.84 -7.64 -10.50
C CYS A 54 12.29 -7.92 -11.93
N GLY A 55 11.42 -8.50 -12.76
CA GLY A 55 11.75 -8.89 -14.12
C GLY A 55 11.94 -7.70 -15.06
N GLY A 56 10.94 -6.80 -15.09
CA GLY A 56 10.94 -5.69 -16.05
C GLY A 56 11.91 -4.57 -15.69
N LEU A 57 11.81 -4.02 -14.47
CA LEU A 57 12.57 -2.83 -14.09
C LEU A 57 13.99 -3.14 -13.64
N LEU A 58 14.17 -4.20 -12.85
CA LEU A 58 15.45 -4.58 -12.27
C LEU A 58 16.21 -5.59 -13.12
N ASN A 59 15.58 -6.19 -14.13
CA ASN A 59 16.15 -7.28 -14.96
C ASN A 59 16.69 -8.43 -14.09
N LEU A 60 15.91 -8.86 -13.11
CA LEU A 60 16.21 -10.02 -12.25
C LEU A 60 15.58 -11.27 -12.85
N GLU A 61 16.39 -12.29 -13.05
CA GLU A 61 15.94 -13.63 -13.40
C GLU A 61 15.85 -14.46 -12.11
N LEU A 62 14.63 -14.65 -11.62
CA LEU A 62 14.37 -15.39 -10.38
C LEU A 62 14.63 -16.88 -10.58
N ASP A 63 15.42 -17.48 -9.70
CA ASP A 63 15.60 -18.94 -9.66
C ASP A 63 14.40 -19.65 -8.98
N ALA A 64 14.44 -20.98 -8.89
CA ALA A 64 13.36 -21.78 -8.31
C ALA A 64 13.18 -21.50 -6.81
N ARG A 65 14.27 -21.29 -6.06
CA ARG A 65 14.23 -21.00 -4.63
C ARG A 65 13.68 -19.62 -4.35
N GLU A 66 14.08 -18.63 -5.12
CA GLU A 66 13.59 -17.26 -5.00
C GLU A 66 12.08 -17.19 -5.29
N ARG A 67 11.60 -17.94 -6.29
CA ARG A 67 10.16 -18.06 -6.57
C ARG A 67 9.40 -18.73 -5.42
N GLU A 68 9.99 -19.74 -4.78
CA GLU A 68 9.42 -20.40 -3.61
C GLU A 68 9.31 -19.43 -2.41
N VAL A 69 10.37 -18.67 -2.12
CA VAL A 69 10.37 -17.65 -1.05
C VAL A 69 9.27 -16.61 -1.29
N LEU A 70 9.19 -16.09 -2.52
CA LEU A 70 8.17 -15.11 -2.88
C LEU A 70 6.76 -15.71 -2.81
N GLY A 71 6.56 -16.92 -3.35
CA GLY A 71 5.28 -17.62 -3.31
C GLY A 71 4.79 -17.84 -1.89
N SER A 72 5.66 -18.32 -0.99
CA SER A 72 5.33 -18.53 0.43
C SER A 72 4.94 -17.22 1.14
N ALA A 73 5.66 -16.13 0.87
CA ALA A 73 5.33 -14.83 1.45
C ALA A 73 4.01 -14.26 0.89
N PHE A 74 3.74 -14.44 -0.41
CA PHE A 74 2.50 -13.98 -1.04
C PHE A 74 1.30 -14.77 -0.52
N ASP A 75 1.43 -16.08 -0.37
CA ASP A 75 0.39 -16.93 0.23
C ASP A 75 0.09 -16.49 1.66
N PHE A 76 1.12 -16.27 2.48
CA PHE A 76 0.98 -15.79 3.85
C PHE A 76 0.25 -14.43 3.92
N LEU A 77 0.63 -13.47 3.09
CA LEU A 77 0.01 -12.14 3.06
C LEU A 77 -1.45 -12.19 2.56
N ALA A 78 -1.72 -13.04 1.56
CA ALA A 78 -3.07 -13.23 1.05
C ALA A 78 -3.98 -13.87 2.11
N ASP A 79 -3.50 -14.91 2.80
CA ASP A 79 -4.25 -15.57 3.87
C ASP A 79 -4.48 -14.62 5.06
N ALA A 80 -3.51 -13.79 5.41
CA ALA A 80 -3.65 -12.76 6.44
C ALA A 80 -4.71 -11.70 6.05
N ALA A 81 -4.79 -11.30 4.79
CA ALA A 81 -5.82 -10.38 4.30
C ALA A 81 -7.22 -11.01 4.35
N LEU A 82 -7.35 -12.29 3.95
CA LEU A 82 -8.63 -13.00 3.97
C LEU A 82 -9.14 -13.32 5.38
N ALA A 83 -8.25 -13.43 6.36
CA ALA A 83 -8.60 -13.65 7.77
C ALA A 83 -9.14 -12.40 8.46
N GLN A 84 -9.05 -11.23 7.86
CA GLN A 84 -9.57 -9.98 8.41
C GLN A 84 -11.11 -9.91 8.27
N PRO A 85 -11.79 -9.12 9.10
CA PRO A 85 -13.16 -8.70 8.81
C PRO A 85 -13.27 -8.11 7.41
N GLN A 86 -14.28 -8.58 6.65
CA GLN A 86 -14.48 -8.16 5.27
C GLN A 86 -15.56 -7.08 5.20
N CYS A 87 -15.37 -6.08 4.36
CA CYS A 87 -16.30 -4.97 4.14
C CYS A 87 -16.16 -4.41 2.72
N ALA A 88 -16.87 -3.33 2.41
CA ALA A 88 -16.62 -2.59 1.18
C ALA A 88 -15.23 -1.94 1.21
N VAL A 89 -14.46 -2.13 0.16
CA VAL A 89 -13.10 -1.60 -0.03
C VAL A 89 -13.08 -0.82 -1.33
N HIS A 90 -12.69 0.43 -1.26
CA HIS A 90 -12.57 1.35 -2.39
C HIS A 90 -11.39 0.99 -3.32
N ARG A 91 -10.31 0.44 -2.77
CA ARG A 91 -9.01 0.08 -3.36
C ARG A 91 -8.07 1.25 -3.63
N ASP A 92 -8.59 2.41 -3.98
CA ASP A 92 -7.80 3.62 -4.28
C ASP A 92 -8.16 4.79 -3.37
N TYR A 93 -8.35 4.49 -2.06
CA TYR A 93 -8.69 5.45 -1.01
C TYR A 93 -7.43 6.19 -0.52
N HIS A 94 -6.89 7.06 -1.33
CA HIS A 94 -5.67 7.84 -1.06
C HIS A 94 -5.90 9.34 -1.29
N SER A 95 -4.94 10.16 -0.88
CA SER A 95 -5.05 11.62 -0.85
C SER A 95 -5.43 12.27 -2.19
N ARG A 96 -5.15 11.64 -3.33
CA ARG A 96 -5.48 12.17 -4.67
C ARG A 96 -6.94 11.93 -5.07
N ASN A 97 -7.61 10.97 -4.44
CA ASN A 97 -9.01 10.62 -4.70
C ASN A 97 -9.96 11.17 -3.63
N LEU A 98 -9.45 11.99 -2.72
CA LEU A 98 -10.20 12.67 -1.67
C LEU A 98 -10.21 14.18 -1.94
N MET A 99 -11.40 14.76 -2.01
CA MET A 99 -11.60 16.17 -2.33
C MET A 99 -12.28 16.89 -1.17
N LEU A 100 -11.69 17.98 -0.70
CA LEU A 100 -12.37 18.90 0.20
C LEU A 100 -13.38 19.72 -0.62
N LEU A 101 -14.64 19.68 -0.21
CA LEU A 101 -15.71 20.45 -0.81
C LEU A 101 -15.83 21.84 -0.16
N ASP A 102 -16.52 22.77 -0.80
CA ASP A 102 -16.62 24.17 -0.35
C ASP A 102 -17.36 24.30 1.00
N ASP A 103 -18.21 23.34 1.34
CA ASP A 103 -18.92 23.23 2.63
C ASP A 103 -18.08 22.57 3.73
N GLY A 104 -16.86 22.14 3.44
CA GLY A 104 -15.95 21.45 4.35
C GLY A 104 -16.17 19.94 4.43
N GLU A 105 -17.09 19.38 3.66
CA GLU A 105 -17.28 17.94 3.53
C GLU A 105 -16.22 17.31 2.65
N LEU A 106 -16.10 15.97 2.71
CA LEU A 106 -15.13 15.21 1.93
C LEU A 106 -15.84 14.44 0.80
N GLY A 107 -15.51 14.78 -0.44
CA GLY A 107 -15.90 14.01 -1.61
C GLY A 107 -14.92 12.86 -1.86
N VAL A 108 -15.44 11.67 -2.15
CA VAL A 108 -14.66 10.47 -2.52
C VAL A 108 -14.99 10.14 -3.98
N ILE A 109 -13.97 10.03 -4.81
CA ILE A 109 -14.08 9.75 -6.25
C ILE A 109 -13.37 8.45 -6.61
N ASP A 110 -13.63 7.90 -7.80
CA ASP A 110 -12.92 6.74 -8.37
C ASP A 110 -13.24 5.40 -7.68
N PHE A 111 -14.52 5.17 -7.37
CA PHE A 111 -15.02 4.01 -6.59
C PHE A 111 -15.53 2.84 -7.45
N GLN A 112 -15.44 2.91 -8.79
CA GLN A 112 -15.98 1.88 -9.70
C GLN A 112 -15.28 0.52 -9.58
N ASP A 113 -14.06 0.47 -9.04
CA ASP A 113 -13.29 -0.75 -8.81
C ASP A 113 -13.42 -1.31 -7.39
N ALA A 114 -14.44 -0.86 -6.64
CA ALA A 114 -14.69 -1.31 -5.28
C ALA A 114 -14.93 -2.83 -5.21
N VAL A 115 -14.51 -3.42 -4.09
CA VAL A 115 -14.58 -4.88 -3.85
C VAL A 115 -15.02 -5.18 -2.42
N HIS A 116 -15.44 -6.43 -2.17
CA HIS A 116 -15.60 -6.97 -0.83
C HIS A 116 -14.25 -7.51 -0.36
N GLY A 117 -13.64 -6.88 0.65
CA GLY A 117 -12.26 -7.19 1.05
C GLY A 117 -11.90 -6.75 2.47
N ALA A 118 -10.61 -6.86 2.80
CA ALA A 118 -10.07 -6.61 4.12
C ALA A 118 -10.29 -5.16 4.61
N TYR A 119 -10.84 -5.00 5.81
CA TYR A 119 -11.23 -3.71 6.39
C TYR A 119 -10.08 -2.71 6.58
N THR A 120 -8.84 -3.18 6.62
CA THR A 120 -7.66 -2.30 6.77
C THR A 120 -7.10 -1.80 5.43
N TYR A 121 -7.56 -2.33 4.28
CA TYR A 121 -6.98 -2.02 2.97
C TYR A 121 -6.97 -0.53 2.66
N ASP A 122 -8.11 0.13 2.77
CA ASP A 122 -8.25 1.55 2.45
C ASP A 122 -7.58 2.45 3.49
N LEU A 123 -7.55 2.04 4.76
CA LEU A 123 -6.81 2.76 5.78
C LEU A 123 -5.30 2.74 5.50
N VAL A 124 -4.77 1.61 5.05
CA VAL A 124 -3.36 1.52 4.59
C VAL A 124 -3.13 2.44 3.39
N SER A 125 -4.07 2.44 2.44
CA SER A 125 -4.04 3.29 1.25
C SER A 125 -3.90 4.77 1.61
N LEU A 126 -4.61 5.18 2.66
CA LEU A 126 -4.67 6.55 3.16
C LEU A 126 -3.44 6.94 3.98
N LEU A 127 -3.06 6.11 4.96
CA LEU A 127 -2.04 6.45 5.95
C LEU A 127 -0.61 6.08 5.54
N ARG A 128 -0.45 5.09 4.66
CA ARG A 128 0.81 4.73 4.00
C ARG A 128 0.69 5.01 2.50
N ASP A 129 0.20 6.20 2.20
CA ASP A 129 0.08 6.72 0.84
C ASP A 129 1.45 6.76 0.17
N CYS A 130 1.55 6.34 -1.07
CA CYS A 130 2.81 6.37 -1.83
C CYS A 130 3.23 7.78 -2.26
N TYR A 131 2.36 8.78 -2.10
CA TYR A 131 2.60 10.17 -2.49
C TYR A 131 2.93 11.10 -1.32
N ILE A 132 2.65 10.68 -0.07
CA ILE A 132 2.88 11.50 1.13
C ILE A 132 3.47 10.60 2.21
N SER A 133 4.62 11.01 2.74
CA SER A 133 5.28 10.32 3.86
C SER A 133 5.06 11.07 5.16
N TRP A 134 4.67 10.34 6.20
CA TRP A 134 4.56 10.84 7.56
C TRP A 134 5.47 10.05 8.50
N PRO A 135 5.94 10.68 9.59
CA PRO A 135 6.66 9.97 10.63
C PRO A 135 5.86 8.75 11.13
N ARG A 136 6.53 7.62 11.22
CA ARG A 136 5.90 6.35 11.62
C ARG A 136 5.07 6.45 12.92
N PRO A 137 5.52 7.12 14.00
CA PRO A 137 4.73 7.26 15.21
C PRO A 137 3.36 7.94 14.97
N LEU A 138 3.29 8.94 14.07
CA LEU A 138 2.04 9.60 13.71
C LEU A 138 1.11 8.65 12.94
N VAL A 139 1.65 7.89 11.99
CA VAL A 139 0.86 6.87 11.25
C VAL A 139 0.27 5.83 12.20
N GLU A 140 1.06 5.34 13.17
CA GLU A 140 0.61 4.38 14.18
C GLU A 140 -0.47 4.98 15.10
N GLU A 141 -0.32 6.24 15.51
CA GLU A 141 -1.32 6.96 16.30
C GLU A 141 -2.63 7.15 15.53
N TRP A 142 -2.56 7.60 14.28
CA TRP A 142 -3.74 7.81 13.45
C TRP A 142 -4.45 6.49 13.10
N ALA A 143 -3.72 5.43 12.85
CA ALA A 143 -4.28 4.10 12.68
C ALA A 143 -5.00 3.62 13.96
N ARG A 144 -4.44 3.89 15.14
CA ARG A 144 -5.08 3.60 16.43
C ARG A 144 -6.36 4.41 16.63
N LEU A 145 -6.37 5.69 16.26
CA LEU A 145 -7.58 6.52 16.32
C LEU A 145 -8.69 5.96 15.42
N PHE A 146 -8.35 5.55 14.20
CA PHE A 146 -9.30 4.87 13.32
C PHE A 146 -9.81 3.56 13.93
N TYR A 147 -8.92 2.73 14.50
CA TYR A 147 -9.32 1.50 15.18
C TYR A 147 -10.35 1.77 16.28
N GLN A 148 -10.14 2.78 17.11
CA GLN A 148 -11.06 3.11 18.21
C GLN A 148 -12.46 3.44 17.69
N ARG A 149 -12.57 4.24 16.61
CA ARG A 149 -13.84 4.56 15.96
C ARG A 149 -14.49 3.29 15.38
N ARG A 150 -13.71 2.49 14.65
CA ARG A 150 -14.22 1.28 14.00
C ARG A 150 -14.62 0.19 15.00
N ALA A 151 -13.90 0.03 16.10
CA ALA A 151 -14.22 -0.90 17.18
C ALA A 151 -15.48 -0.50 17.95
N TYR A 152 -15.83 0.79 17.99
CA TYR A 152 -17.08 1.26 18.57
C TYR A 152 -18.28 0.75 17.78
N SER A 153 -18.26 0.82 16.46
CA SER A 153 -19.34 0.41 15.58
C SER A 153 -19.35 -1.08 15.21
N SER A 154 -18.21 -1.78 15.28
CA SER A 154 -18.08 -3.17 14.85
C SER A 154 -17.63 -4.10 15.99
N ALA A 155 -18.51 -5.02 16.38
CA ALA A 155 -18.16 -6.07 17.33
C ALA A 155 -17.01 -6.94 16.84
N ALA A 156 -17.01 -7.34 15.57
CA ALA A 156 -15.97 -8.16 14.97
C ALA A 156 -14.59 -7.51 15.06
N VAL A 157 -14.48 -6.20 14.84
CA VAL A 157 -13.21 -5.46 14.97
C VAL A 157 -12.82 -5.31 16.45
N ARG A 158 -13.77 -5.01 17.32
CA ARG A 158 -13.53 -4.86 18.76
C ARG A 158 -13.01 -6.16 19.39
N GLU A 159 -13.60 -7.30 19.05
CA GLU A 159 -13.22 -8.61 19.58
C GLU A 159 -11.81 -9.05 19.13
N ARG A 160 -11.37 -8.63 17.96
CA ARG A 160 -9.99 -8.87 17.49
C ARG A 160 -8.94 -8.14 18.32
N GLY A 161 -9.28 -7.00 18.91
CA GLY A 161 -8.38 -6.19 19.73
C GLY A 161 -7.37 -5.36 18.93
N GLU A 162 -6.82 -4.35 19.61
CA GLU A 162 -5.93 -3.35 18.96
C GLU A 162 -4.63 -3.98 18.42
N GLN A 163 -4.06 -4.96 19.11
CA GLN A 163 -2.83 -5.61 18.68
C GLN A 163 -3.01 -6.42 17.38
N THR A 164 -4.15 -7.11 17.26
CA THR A 164 -4.49 -7.82 16.01
C THR A 164 -4.78 -6.82 14.88
N PHE A 165 -5.49 -5.73 15.19
CA PHE A 165 -5.70 -4.66 14.21
C PHE A 165 -4.37 -4.11 13.68
N LYS A 166 -3.40 -3.83 14.56
CA LYS A 166 -2.07 -3.37 14.13
C LYS A 166 -1.42 -4.36 13.17
N ARG A 167 -1.47 -5.65 13.50
CA ARG A 167 -0.95 -6.71 12.63
C ARG A 167 -1.69 -6.76 11.29
N ASP A 168 -3.02 -6.69 11.30
CA ASP A 168 -3.86 -6.67 10.11
C ASP A 168 -3.49 -5.50 9.19
N PHE A 169 -3.33 -4.28 9.76
CA PHE A 169 -2.91 -3.09 9.07
C PHE A 169 -1.49 -3.20 8.47
N ASP A 170 -0.56 -3.74 9.23
CA ASP A 170 0.82 -3.93 8.80
C ASP A 170 0.93 -4.94 7.65
N LEU A 171 0.32 -6.12 7.78
CA LEU A 171 0.38 -7.17 6.75
C LEU A 171 -0.37 -6.77 5.47
N MET A 172 -1.51 -6.07 5.60
CA MET A 172 -2.20 -5.49 4.44
C MET A 172 -1.34 -4.43 3.74
N GLY A 173 -0.58 -3.66 4.52
CA GLY A 173 0.40 -2.71 3.99
C GLY A 173 1.46 -3.38 3.13
N LEU A 174 2.00 -4.51 3.56
CA LEU A 174 3.02 -5.25 2.81
C LEU A 174 2.48 -5.77 1.47
N GLN A 175 1.26 -6.36 1.45
CA GLN A 175 0.59 -6.78 0.22
C GLN A 175 0.48 -5.61 -0.76
N ARG A 176 -0.01 -4.47 -0.25
CA ARG A 176 -0.23 -3.28 -1.06
C ARG A 176 1.07 -2.66 -1.57
N HIS A 177 2.14 -2.65 -0.77
CA HIS A 177 3.44 -2.12 -1.19
C HIS A 177 4.07 -2.95 -2.31
N LEU A 178 3.97 -4.28 -2.27
CA LEU A 178 4.38 -5.16 -3.38
C LEU A 178 3.60 -4.84 -4.66
N LYS A 179 2.27 -4.73 -4.57
CA LYS A 179 1.41 -4.31 -5.68
C LYS A 179 1.86 -2.97 -6.27
N VAL A 180 2.08 -1.96 -5.43
CA VAL A 180 2.43 -0.59 -5.87
C VAL A 180 3.77 -0.56 -6.58
N MET A 181 4.81 -1.24 -6.07
CA MET A 181 6.10 -1.36 -6.76
C MET A 181 5.93 -1.96 -8.16
N GLY A 182 5.11 -2.99 -8.30
CA GLY A 182 4.78 -3.59 -9.59
C GLY A 182 4.02 -2.65 -10.53
N ILE A 183 2.97 -1.98 -10.03
CA ILE A 183 2.18 -1.02 -10.81
C ILE A 183 3.04 0.15 -11.31
N PHE A 184 3.86 0.76 -10.45
CA PHE A 184 4.69 1.90 -10.84
C PHE A 184 5.73 1.51 -11.89
N SER A 185 6.30 0.32 -11.78
CA SER A 185 7.19 -0.24 -12.79
C SER A 185 6.48 -0.48 -14.12
N ARG A 186 5.26 -1.04 -14.10
CA ARG A 186 4.44 -1.23 -15.29
C ARG A 186 4.07 0.08 -15.96
N LEU A 187 3.67 1.10 -15.18
CA LEU A 187 3.35 2.44 -15.69
C LEU A 187 4.56 3.07 -16.40
N HIS A 188 5.76 2.87 -15.86
CA HIS A 188 6.98 3.33 -16.53
C HIS A 188 7.26 2.57 -17.82
N LEU A 189 7.31 1.23 -17.75
CA LEU A 189 7.79 0.41 -18.86
C LEU A 189 6.79 0.30 -20.02
N ARG A 190 5.49 0.21 -19.70
CA ARG A 190 4.43 0.03 -20.68
C ARG A 190 3.83 1.37 -21.14
N ASP A 191 3.59 2.28 -20.19
CA ASP A 191 2.81 3.49 -20.43
C ASP A 191 3.68 4.76 -20.49
N ASN A 192 5.01 4.64 -20.41
CA ASN A 192 6.00 5.72 -20.42
C ASN A 192 5.79 6.81 -19.35
N LYS A 193 5.16 6.45 -18.22
CA LYS A 193 4.88 7.34 -17.09
C LYS A 193 5.99 7.27 -16.04
N SER A 194 7.16 7.82 -16.33
CA SER A 194 8.37 7.68 -15.49
C SER A 194 8.29 8.41 -14.15
N ALA A 195 7.39 9.36 -13.96
CA ALA A 195 7.25 10.13 -12.72
C ALA A 195 6.99 9.23 -11.50
N TYR A 196 6.28 8.11 -11.67
CA TYR A 196 5.97 7.17 -10.59
C TYR A 196 7.19 6.43 -10.03
N LEU A 197 8.33 6.40 -10.75
CA LEU A 197 9.55 5.77 -10.25
C LEU A 197 10.15 6.50 -9.05
N ALA A 198 9.87 7.78 -8.91
CA ALA A 198 10.35 8.59 -7.78
C ALA A 198 9.71 8.16 -6.45
N ASP A 199 8.55 7.50 -6.48
CA ASP A 199 7.81 7.08 -5.30
C ASP A 199 8.21 5.66 -4.84
N ILE A 200 8.89 4.86 -5.68
CA ILE A 200 9.31 3.48 -5.36
C ILE A 200 10.22 3.41 -4.12
N PRO A 201 11.22 4.30 -3.90
CA PRO A 201 12.07 4.24 -2.73
C PRO A 201 11.28 4.34 -1.41
N LEU A 202 10.28 5.22 -1.32
CA LEU A 202 9.41 5.36 -0.17
C LEU A 202 8.61 4.08 0.11
N VAL A 203 8.02 3.50 -0.93
CA VAL A 203 7.26 2.24 -0.82
C VAL A 203 8.16 1.08 -0.38
N THR A 204 9.41 1.05 -0.88
CA THR A 204 10.43 0.08 -0.47
C THR A 204 10.77 0.22 1.01
N GLU A 205 10.95 1.44 1.50
CA GLU A 205 11.21 1.73 2.92
C GLU A 205 10.05 1.26 3.81
N TYR A 206 8.81 1.55 3.42
CA TYR A 206 7.62 1.05 4.12
C TYR A 206 7.63 -0.48 4.19
N PHE A 207 7.87 -1.18 3.07
CA PHE A 207 7.94 -2.64 3.04
C PHE A 207 9.00 -3.16 4.01
N LEU A 208 10.24 -2.70 3.92
CA LEU A 208 11.34 -3.17 4.75
C LEU A 208 11.11 -2.90 6.24
N SER A 209 10.68 -1.67 6.58
CA SER A 209 10.48 -1.26 7.98
C SER A 209 9.38 -2.08 8.68
N VAL A 210 8.36 -2.51 7.94
CA VAL A 210 7.27 -3.33 8.46
C VAL A 210 7.66 -4.81 8.46
N ALA A 211 8.22 -5.33 7.38
CA ALA A 211 8.58 -6.76 7.27
C ALA A 211 9.56 -7.20 8.37
N ARG A 212 10.49 -6.33 8.80
CA ARG A 212 11.42 -6.59 9.91
C ARG A 212 10.75 -6.90 11.25
N GLN A 213 9.46 -6.59 11.43
CA GLN A 213 8.74 -6.84 12.68
C GLN A 213 8.08 -8.21 12.73
N TYR A 214 8.05 -8.93 11.60
CA TYR A 214 7.32 -10.19 11.43
C TYR A 214 8.27 -11.33 11.08
N PRO A 215 8.57 -12.24 12.04
CA PRO A 215 9.47 -13.38 11.80
C PRO A 215 9.04 -14.28 10.63
N GLU A 216 7.73 -14.36 10.37
CA GLU A 216 7.17 -15.14 9.27
C GLU A 216 7.62 -14.64 7.87
N LEU A 217 8.13 -13.42 7.81
CA LEU A 217 8.63 -12.78 6.59
C LEU A 217 10.16 -12.72 6.52
N SER A 218 10.87 -13.43 7.42
CA SER A 218 12.34 -13.41 7.46
C SER A 218 13.00 -13.78 6.14
N ASP A 219 12.46 -14.76 5.43
CA ASP A 219 13.06 -15.26 4.20
C ASP A 219 12.91 -14.26 3.03
N ILE A 220 11.71 -13.70 2.85
CA ILE A 220 11.50 -12.66 1.83
C ILE A 220 12.28 -11.39 2.19
N LEU A 221 12.36 -11.03 3.47
CA LEU A 221 13.14 -9.87 3.92
C LEU A 221 14.63 -10.03 3.59
N ALA A 222 15.22 -11.18 3.96
CA ALA A 222 16.62 -11.47 3.68
C ALA A 222 16.92 -11.48 2.18
N TRP A 223 16.02 -12.07 1.38
CA TRP A 223 16.11 -12.03 -0.08
C TRP A 223 16.01 -10.60 -0.61
N PHE A 224 15.04 -9.82 -0.14
CA PHE A 224 14.82 -8.45 -0.57
C PHE A 224 16.04 -7.55 -0.30
N GLU A 225 16.62 -7.66 0.91
CA GLU A 225 17.81 -6.90 1.30
C GLU A 225 19.06 -7.32 0.53
N LYS A 226 19.20 -8.61 0.22
CA LYS A 226 20.37 -9.14 -0.47
C LYS A 226 20.31 -8.97 -1.99
N VAL A 227 19.13 -9.04 -2.60
CA VAL A 227 18.94 -9.09 -4.05
C VAL A 227 18.32 -7.80 -4.58
N VAL A 228 17.18 -7.41 -4.04
CA VAL A 228 16.39 -6.30 -4.58
C VAL A 228 17.01 -4.94 -4.29
N VAL A 229 17.41 -4.69 -3.04
CA VAL A 229 17.93 -3.37 -2.62
C VAL A 229 19.21 -3.00 -3.39
N PRO A 230 20.25 -3.88 -3.51
CA PRO A 230 21.43 -3.56 -4.29
C PRO A 230 21.11 -3.32 -5.78
N ARG A 231 20.25 -4.16 -6.35
CA ARG A 231 19.90 -4.06 -7.77
C ARG A 231 19.13 -2.78 -8.09
N ALA A 232 18.22 -2.35 -7.19
CA ALA A 232 17.51 -1.09 -7.31
C ALA A 232 18.45 0.12 -7.26
N ALA A 233 19.47 0.09 -6.39
CA ALA A 233 20.48 1.13 -6.30
C ALA A 233 21.32 1.23 -7.61
N GLU A 234 21.76 0.12 -8.18
CA GLU A 234 22.47 0.07 -9.47
C GLU A 234 21.64 0.65 -10.62
N GLN A 235 20.36 0.30 -10.69
CA GLN A 235 19.46 0.80 -11.72
C GLN A 235 19.22 2.31 -11.61
N THR A 236 19.11 2.82 -10.39
CA THR A 236 18.96 4.26 -10.14
C THR A 236 20.20 5.04 -10.59
N GLN A 237 21.39 4.56 -10.24
CA GLN A 237 22.67 5.18 -10.66
C GLN A 237 22.81 5.19 -12.18
N SER A 238 22.48 4.06 -12.83
CA SER A 238 22.56 3.92 -14.29
C SER A 238 21.65 4.89 -15.04
N ARG A 239 20.48 5.22 -14.46
CA ARG A 239 19.56 6.21 -15.04
C ARG A 239 20.06 7.62 -14.88
N ASN A 240 20.53 7.99 -13.69
CA ASN A 240 21.08 9.31 -13.44
C ASN A 240 22.24 9.63 -14.37
N ASN A 241 23.16 8.68 -14.59
CA ASN A 241 24.29 8.84 -15.51
C ASN A 241 23.86 9.02 -16.98
N LYS A 242 22.74 8.40 -17.40
CA LYS A 242 22.19 8.58 -18.76
C LYS A 242 21.56 9.97 -18.95
N THR A 243 20.91 10.47 -17.92
CA THR A 243 20.27 11.79 -17.94
C THR A 243 21.31 12.91 -17.98
N ASP A 244 22.37 12.80 -17.17
CA ASP A 244 23.47 13.78 -17.14
C ASP A 244 24.28 13.77 -18.43
N GLY A 245 24.51 12.59 -19.03
CA GLY A 245 25.18 12.46 -20.33
C GLY A 245 24.37 12.98 -21.52
N ALA A 246 23.05 13.02 -21.43
CA ALA A 246 22.17 13.62 -22.45
C ALA A 246 22.17 15.15 -22.37
N ASN A 247 22.15 15.71 -21.14
CA ASN A 247 22.22 17.16 -20.90
C ASN A 247 23.60 17.77 -21.21
N ALA A 248 24.68 16.98 -21.19
CA ALA A 248 26.02 17.46 -21.50
C ALA A 248 26.31 17.53 -23.02
N ARG A 249 25.40 17.04 -23.87
CA ARG A 249 25.56 16.99 -25.35
C ARG A 249 24.57 17.89 -26.14
N GLY A 250 23.75 18.65 -25.45
CA GLY A 250 22.83 19.65 -26.00
C GLY A 250 23.30 21.06 -25.69
#